data_b55cc1bd5f1ee112b50e092aa09681f5
#
_entry.id   b55cc1bd5f1ee112b50e092aa09681f5
#
_cell.length_a   1.000
_cell.length_b   1.000
_cell.length_c   1.000
_cell.angle_alpha   90.00
_cell.angle_beta   90.00
_cell.angle_gamma   90.00
#
_symmetry.space_group_name_H-M   'P 1'
#
loop_
_entity.id
_entity.type
_entity.pdbx_description
1 polymer ?
#
loop_
_entity_poly.entity_id
_entity_poly.type
_entity_poly.pdbx_seq_one_letter_code
_entity_poly.pdbx_strand_id
1 'polypeptide(L)'
;MNSHIGIYAVLTILLLPSSSFAQDAQATKALSPEVHISVYDYANVPTELLAAAGAQVHRIFHQAGVETLWRNCSEKVGGDQQTGCHVVGSTYLILKILPDAESVQVRDRVDVLGISPLDERGVGFYGYVFYDRIQQLAEKRRLAPTLLGHVLAHEIGHLLMRSTSHSISGIMSGRWTGDELRRISEGAMLFTALESSVMRDRLLALALKPAGTPRTSVVEILHPSE
;
A
#
# COMPACT_ATOMS: atom_id res chain seq x y z
N MET A 1 30.70 54.38 -73.83
CA MET A 1 31.53 53.55 -72.94
C MET A 1 30.82 53.64 -71.56
N ASN A 2 29.90 52.72 -71.25
CA ASN A 2 29.14 52.73 -70.03
C ASN A 2 29.58 51.57 -69.13
N SER A 3 30.20 51.92 -68.01
CA SER A 3 30.57 50.94 -66.98
C SER A 3 29.37 50.76 -66.02
N HIS A 4 28.84 49.57 -66.00
CA HIS A 4 27.87 49.17 -65.01
C HIS A 4 28.53 48.55 -63.76
N ILE A 5 28.44 49.23 -62.64
CA ILE A 5 28.92 48.74 -61.36
C ILE A 5 27.75 47.96 -60.73
N GLY A 6 27.89 46.63 -60.64
CA GLY A 6 26.96 45.77 -59.97
C GLY A 6 27.22 45.75 -58.45
N ILE A 7 26.22 46.18 -57.68
CA ILE A 7 26.25 46.09 -56.22
C ILE A 7 25.76 44.72 -55.81
N TYR A 8 26.64 43.86 -55.27
CA TYR A 8 26.24 42.59 -54.64
C TYR A 8 25.89 42.85 -53.17
N ALA A 9 24.60 42.75 -52.89
CA ALA A 9 24.14 42.75 -51.53
C ALA A 9 24.41 41.38 -50.88
N VAL A 10 25.30 41.34 -49.91
CA VAL A 10 25.56 40.15 -49.10
C VAL A 10 24.50 40.07 -47.99
N LEU A 11 23.61 39.14 -48.14
CA LEU A 11 22.57 38.85 -47.14
C LEU A 11 23.20 37.98 -46.04
N THR A 12 23.56 38.57 -44.91
CA THR A 12 24.07 37.84 -43.73
C THR A 12 22.90 37.28 -42.97
N ILE A 13 22.66 35.98 -43.09
CA ILE A 13 21.65 35.24 -42.27
C ILE A 13 22.26 35.02 -40.90
N LEU A 14 21.77 35.73 -39.89
CA LEU A 14 22.02 35.47 -38.47
C LEU A 14 21.28 34.20 -38.08
N LEU A 15 21.98 33.10 -37.96
CA LEU A 15 21.50 31.88 -37.29
C LEU A 15 21.51 32.13 -35.79
N LEU A 16 20.35 32.42 -35.19
CA LEU A 16 20.16 32.40 -33.76
C LEU A 16 20.15 30.94 -33.29
N PRO A 17 20.92 30.59 -32.27
CA PRO A 17 20.88 29.24 -31.70
C PRO A 17 19.53 29.07 -31.00
N SER A 18 18.75 28.13 -31.48
CA SER A 18 17.54 27.64 -30.80
C SER A 18 18.00 26.81 -29.59
N SER A 19 18.40 27.50 -28.52
CA SER A 19 18.74 26.85 -27.26
C SER A 19 17.46 26.52 -26.47
N SER A 20 17.23 25.24 -26.34
CA SER A 20 16.83 24.58 -25.11
C SER A 20 15.45 24.85 -24.54
N PHE A 21 14.41 24.30 -25.19
CA PHE A 21 13.17 23.95 -24.49
C PHE A 21 13.10 22.44 -24.11
N ALA A 22 14.24 21.75 -24.10
CA ALA A 22 14.32 20.31 -23.83
C ALA A 22 14.74 19.97 -22.40
N GLN A 23 14.83 20.94 -21.48
CA GLN A 23 15.42 20.71 -20.16
C GLN A 23 14.42 20.67 -19.00
N ASP A 24 13.14 20.97 -19.23
CA ASP A 24 12.12 20.93 -18.16
C ASP A 24 11.23 19.68 -18.12
N ALA A 25 11.47 18.72 -19.02
CA ALA A 25 10.69 17.47 -19.05
C ALA A 25 11.14 16.41 -18.02
N GLN A 26 12.14 16.68 -17.21
CA GLN A 26 12.71 15.70 -16.26
C GLN A 26 12.36 15.97 -14.79
N ALA A 27 11.60 17.00 -14.48
CA ALA A 27 11.37 17.46 -13.09
C ALA A 27 10.00 17.15 -12.49
N THR A 28 9.09 16.53 -13.20
CA THR A 28 7.84 16.04 -12.62
C THR A 28 7.74 14.53 -12.72
N LYS A 29 8.58 13.81 -11.98
CA LYS A 29 8.17 12.48 -11.53
C LYS A 29 6.93 12.75 -10.66
N ALA A 30 5.75 12.60 -11.25
CA ALA A 30 4.50 12.76 -10.53
C ALA A 30 4.61 11.93 -9.26
N LEU A 31 4.42 12.57 -8.08
CA LEU A 31 4.40 11.89 -6.80
C LEU A 31 3.28 10.87 -6.86
N SER A 32 3.63 9.62 -7.11
CA SER A 32 2.68 8.52 -7.08
C SER A 32 2.35 8.22 -5.63
N PRO A 33 1.08 8.08 -5.26
CA PRO A 33 0.70 7.62 -3.94
C PRO A 33 1.30 6.24 -3.68
N GLU A 34 2.24 6.14 -2.75
CA GLU A 34 2.98 4.91 -2.47
C GLU A 34 2.92 4.56 -1.00
N VAL A 35 2.73 3.27 -0.69
CA VAL A 35 2.75 2.72 0.66
C VAL A 35 3.72 1.55 0.77
N HIS A 36 4.54 1.57 1.82
CA HIS A 36 5.48 0.51 2.16
C HIS A 36 4.83 -0.43 3.19
N ILE A 37 4.84 -1.71 2.91
CA ILE A 37 4.18 -2.73 3.72
C ILE A 37 5.22 -3.77 4.15
N SER A 38 5.54 -3.77 5.44
CA SER A 38 6.39 -4.79 6.06
C SER A 38 5.51 -5.87 6.67
N VAL A 39 5.68 -7.11 6.22
CA VAL A 39 4.86 -8.25 6.66
C VAL A 39 5.69 -9.19 7.51
N TYR A 40 5.21 -9.46 8.73
CA TYR A 40 5.76 -10.41 9.66
C TYR A 40 4.83 -11.61 9.77
N ASP A 41 5.25 -12.74 9.25
CA ASP A 41 4.49 -13.98 9.30
C ASP A 41 4.89 -14.82 10.52
N TYR A 42 4.04 -14.84 11.52
CA TYR A 42 4.15 -15.71 12.71
C TYR A 42 3.30 -16.98 12.58
N ALA A 43 2.48 -17.08 11.53
CA ALA A 43 1.61 -18.22 11.29
C ALA A 43 2.24 -19.32 10.42
N ASN A 44 3.44 -19.10 9.91
CA ASN A 44 4.13 -19.99 8.99
C ASN A 44 3.33 -20.27 7.72
N VAL A 45 2.77 -19.23 7.13
CA VAL A 45 2.06 -19.30 5.84
C VAL A 45 3.00 -19.88 4.78
N PRO A 46 2.56 -20.84 3.94
CA PRO A 46 3.38 -21.32 2.83
C PRO A 46 3.88 -20.16 1.96
N THR A 47 5.16 -20.16 1.60
CA THR A 47 5.83 -19.05 0.90
C THR A 47 5.11 -18.65 -0.38
N GLU A 48 4.67 -19.63 -1.18
CA GLU A 48 3.95 -19.40 -2.43
C GLU A 48 2.57 -18.75 -2.18
N LEU A 49 1.90 -19.14 -1.09
CA LEU A 49 0.61 -18.59 -0.71
C LEU A 49 0.77 -17.14 -0.25
N LEU A 50 1.80 -16.85 0.55
CA LEU A 50 2.09 -15.50 1.00
C LEU A 50 2.49 -14.58 -0.17
N ALA A 51 3.29 -15.08 -1.12
CA ALA A 51 3.65 -14.35 -2.33
C ALA A 51 2.41 -14.06 -3.20
N ALA A 52 1.54 -15.05 -3.38
CA ALA A 52 0.29 -14.86 -4.13
C ALA A 52 -0.67 -13.87 -3.44
N ALA A 53 -0.75 -13.89 -2.10
CA ALA A 53 -1.52 -12.92 -1.33
C ALA A 53 -0.95 -11.50 -1.49
N GLY A 54 0.38 -11.33 -1.46
CA GLY A 54 1.05 -10.06 -1.72
C GLY A 54 0.77 -9.52 -3.13
N ALA A 55 0.82 -10.38 -4.15
CA ALA A 55 0.44 -10.01 -5.52
C ALA A 55 -1.02 -9.56 -5.61
N GLN A 56 -1.91 -10.19 -4.85
CA GLN A 56 -3.31 -9.79 -4.78
C GLN A 56 -3.48 -8.42 -4.11
N VAL A 57 -2.76 -8.14 -3.02
CA VAL A 57 -2.73 -6.80 -2.39
C VAL A 57 -2.27 -5.77 -3.41
N HIS A 58 -1.15 -6.02 -4.10
CA HIS A 58 -0.64 -5.10 -5.12
C HIS A 58 -1.69 -4.81 -6.20
N ARG A 59 -2.35 -5.84 -6.73
CA ARG A 59 -3.41 -5.68 -7.73
C ARG A 59 -4.56 -4.81 -7.24
N ILE A 60 -5.03 -5.03 -6.01
CA ILE A 60 -6.17 -4.29 -5.42
C ILE A 60 -5.80 -2.82 -5.25
N PHE A 61 -4.63 -2.52 -4.71
CA PHE A 61 -4.17 -1.15 -4.49
C PHE A 61 -3.82 -0.43 -5.79
N HIS A 62 -3.22 -1.11 -6.75
CA HIS A 62 -2.95 -0.56 -8.07
C HIS A 62 -4.25 -0.10 -8.76
N GLN A 63 -5.35 -0.86 -8.65
CA GLN A 63 -6.66 -0.45 -9.15
C GLN A 63 -7.25 0.74 -8.39
N ALA A 64 -6.86 0.94 -7.14
CA ALA A 64 -7.19 2.15 -6.37
C ALA A 64 -6.28 3.34 -6.69
N GLY A 65 -5.28 3.17 -7.58
CA GLY A 65 -4.29 4.19 -7.92
C GLY A 65 -3.25 4.41 -6.83
N VAL A 66 -2.92 3.37 -6.07
CA VAL A 66 -1.91 3.37 -5.01
C VAL A 66 -0.86 2.30 -5.33
N GLU A 67 0.41 2.70 -5.34
CA GLU A 67 1.53 1.78 -5.47
C GLU A 67 1.88 1.17 -4.11
N THR A 68 2.22 -0.13 -4.10
CA THR A 68 2.59 -0.84 -2.89
C THR A 68 3.99 -1.42 -2.99
N LEU A 69 4.82 -1.16 -1.99
CA LEU A 69 6.11 -1.81 -1.81
C LEU A 69 5.98 -2.85 -0.71
N TRP A 70 5.89 -4.10 -1.12
CA TRP A 70 5.73 -5.25 -0.24
C TRP A 70 7.07 -5.83 0.18
N ARG A 71 7.25 -6.06 1.48
CA ARG A 71 8.44 -6.68 2.05
C ARG A 71 8.07 -7.75 3.05
N ASN A 72 8.57 -8.97 2.81
CA ASN A 72 8.48 -10.04 3.79
C ASN A 72 9.61 -9.87 4.82
N CYS A 73 9.23 -9.68 6.07
CA CYS A 73 10.12 -9.43 7.22
C CYS A 73 10.12 -10.58 8.24
N SER A 74 9.66 -11.75 7.84
CA SER A 74 9.65 -12.92 8.70
C SER A 74 11.09 -13.37 9.04
N GLU A 75 11.34 -13.86 10.24
CA GLU A 75 12.67 -14.26 10.72
C GLU A 75 13.34 -15.34 9.86
N LYS A 76 12.55 -16.11 9.10
CA LYS A 76 13.04 -17.15 8.19
C LYS A 76 13.74 -16.62 6.94
N VAL A 77 13.59 -15.33 6.63
CA VAL A 77 14.24 -14.69 5.50
C VAL A 77 15.57 -14.10 5.99
N GLY A 78 16.63 -14.89 5.90
CA GLY A 78 17.98 -14.45 6.23
C GLY A 78 18.59 -13.56 5.15
N GLY A 79 19.56 -12.72 5.52
CA GLY A 79 20.37 -11.91 4.60
C GLY A 79 19.85 -10.50 4.36
N ASP A 80 20.27 -9.90 3.24
CA ASP A 80 20.01 -8.50 2.87
C ASP A 80 18.51 -8.11 2.76
N GLN A 81 17.60 -9.09 2.72
CA GLN A 81 16.15 -8.82 2.66
C GLN A 81 15.57 -8.25 3.96
N GLN A 82 16.26 -8.39 5.10
CA GLN A 82 15.84 -7.72 6.34
C GLN A 82 16.18 -6.23 6.37
N THR A 83 17.01 -5.77 5.45
CA THR A 83 17.35 -4.35 5.33
C THR A 83 16.08 -3.55 4.98
N GLY A 84 15.67 -2.69 5.90
CA GLY A 84 14.46 -1.86 5.77
C GLY A 84 13.17 -2.42 6.38
N CYS A 85 13.19 -3.58 7.04
CA CYS A 85 12.04 -4.11 7.78
C CYS A 85 11.67 -3.25 9.01
N HIS A 86 12.63 -2.51 9.55
CA HIS A 86 12.44 -1.60 10.68
C HIS A 86 12.31 -0.13 10.28
N VAL A 87 12.03 0.15 9.01
CA VAL A 87 11.85 1.53 8.56
C VAL A 87 10.52 2.05 9.07
N VAL A 88 10.56 3.16 9.80
CA VAL A 88 9.39 3.84 10.32
C VAL A 88 9.21 5.15 9.56
N GLY A 89 8.03 5.35 8.99
CA GLY A 89 7.71 6.56 8.23
C GLY A 89 6.20 6.72 8.08
N SER A 90 5.79 7.85 7.55
CA SER A 90 4.35 8.16 7.44
C SER A 90 3.59 7.31 6.44
N THR A 91 4.32 6.66 5.52
CA THR A 91 3.77 5.76 4.50
C THR A 91 4.19 4.30 4.74
N TYR A 92 4.69 3.98 5.94
CA TYR A 92 5.13 2.62 6.31
C TYR A 92 4.10 1.98 7.23
N LEU A 93 3.64 0.81 6.84
CA LEU A 93 2.69 -0.01 7.59
C LEU A 93 3.31 -1.37 7.91
N ILE A 94 2.92 -1.93 9.03
CA ILE A 94 3.36 -3.24 9.49
C ILE A 94 2.15 -4.14 9.60
N LEU A 95 2.18 -5.27 8.90
CA LEU A 95 1.18 -6.33 9.03
C LEU A 95 1.78 -7.53 9.74
N LYS A 96 1.07 -8.04 10.72
CA LYS A 96 1.41 -9.27 11.44
C LYS A 96 0.38 -10.33 11.13
N ILE A 97 0.84 -11.43 10.53
CA ILE A 97 0.01 -12.61 10.28
C ILE A 97 0.20 -13.55 11.48
N LEU A 98 -0.84 -13.72 12.26
CA LEU A 98 -0.85 -14.54 13.47
C LEU A 98 -1.57 -15.86 13.20
N PRO A 99 -1.20 -16.96 13.84
CA PRO A 99 -1.92 -18.23 13.70
C PRO A 99 -3.37 -18.07 14.16
N ASP A 100 -3.60 -17.52 15.34
CA ASP A 100 -4.94 -17.28 15.89
C ASP A 100 -5.05 -15.92 16.59
N ALA A 101 -6.28 -15.53 16.94
CA ALA A 101 -6.61 -14.29 17.65
C ALA A 101 -6.31 -14.33 19.16
N GLU A 102 -5.75 -15.40 19.70
CA GLU A 102 -5.52 -15.58 21.13
C GLU A 102 -4.69 -14.49 21.79
N SER A 103 -3.74 -13.95 21.04
CA SER A 103 -2.83 -12.89 21.50
C SER A 103 -3.41 -11.48 21.41
N VAL A 104 -4.63 -11.33 20.90
CA VAL A 104 -5.28 -10.03 20.69
C VAL A 104 -6.68 -10.05 21.31
N GLN A 105 -7.14 -8.93 21.86
CA GLN A 105 -8.43 -8.79 22.58
C GLN A 105 -9.69 -9.00 21.70
N VAL A 106 -9.69 -9.99 20.82
CA VAL A 106 -10.79 -10.35 19.91
C VAL A 106 -11.16 -11.84 19.98
N ARG A 107 -10.74 -12.52 21.05
CA ARG A 107 -10.94 -13.97 21.21
C ARG A 107 -12.39 -14.39 21.01
N ASP A 108 -13.32 -13.63 21.57
CA ASP A 108 -14.76 -13.96 21.55
C ASP A 108 -15.46 -13.60 20.21
N ARG A 109 -14.74 -12.96 19.28
CA ARG A 109 -15.27 -12.56 17.97
C ARG A 109 -14.71 -13.47 16.89
N VAL A 110 -15.31 -14.63 16.72
CA VAL A 110 -14.86 -15.67 15.77
C VAL A 110 -15.02 -15.30 14.30
N ASP A 111 -15.83 -14.29 14.00
CA ASP A 111 -16.09 -13.79 12.65
C ASP A 111 -15.06 -12.73 12.18
N VAL A 112 -14.16 -12.28 13.08
CA VAL A 112 -13.13 -11.29 12.76
C VAL A 112 -11.90 -11.98 12.17
N LEU A 113 -11.54 -11.60 10.94
CA LEU A 113 -10.39 -12.14 10.20
C LEU A 113 -9.12 -11.32 10.40
N GLY A 114 -9.25 -10.05 10.81
CA GLY A 114 -8.15 -9.14 11.09
C GLY A 114 -8.59 -7.95 11.91
N ILE A 115 -7.65 -7.16 12.37
CA ILE A 115 -7.89 -5.89 13.08
C ILE A 115 -6.78 -4.89 12.76
N SER A 116 -7.13 -3.62 12.71
CA SER A 116 -6.21 -2.49 12.54
C SER A 116 -6.45 -1.45 13.64
N PRO A 117 -5.75 -1.55 14.78
CA PRO A 117 -5.91 -0.61 15.88
C PRO A 117 -5.52 0.81 15.45
N LEU A 118 -6.37 1.77 15.79
CA LEU A 118 -6.13 3.19 15.59
C LEU A 118 -6.13 3.91 16.95
N ASP A 119 -5.27 4.93 17.09
CA ASP A 119 -5.29 5.81 18.26
C ASP A 119 -6.52 6.75 18.22
N GLU A 120 -6.72 7.57 19.25
CA GLU A 120 -7.82 8.52 19.36
C GLU A 120 -7.85 9.56 18.21
N ARG A 121 -6.72 9.75 17.52
CA ARG A 121 -6.58 10.63 16.35
C ARG A 121 -6.78 9.88 15.03
N GLY A 122 -7.16 8.60 15.10
CA GLY A 122 -7.32 7.72 13.94
C GLY A 122 -5.98 7.33 13.29
N VAL A 123 -4.87 7.35 14.03
CA VAL A 123 -3.56 6.97 13.49
C VAL A 123 -3.22 5.55 13.93
N GLY A 124 -2.87 4.70 12.97
CA GLY A 124 -2.38 3.35 13.19
C GLY A 124 -1.29 3.00 12.20
N PHE A 125 -0.43 2.06 12.58
CA PHE A 125 0.67 1.57 11.75
C PHE A 125 0.71 0.05 11.70
N TYR A 126 -0.08 -0.61 12.52
CA TYR A 126 -0.09 -2.05 12.70
C TYR A 126 -1.44 -2.61 12.32
N GLY A 127 -1.43 -3.64 11.48
CA GLY A 127 -2.58 -4.50 11.22
C GLY A 127 -2.25 -5.93 11.63
N TYR A 128 -3.24 -6.66 12.12
CA TYR A 128 -3.15 -8.06 12.50
C TYR A 128 -4.13 -8.86 11.68
N VAL A 129 -3.71 -10.03 11.21
CA VAL A 129 -4.52 -10.94 10.39
C VAL A 129 -4.43 -12.33 10.99
N PHE A 130 -5.57 -13.02 11.13
CA PHE A 130 -5.70 -14.31 11.81
C PHE A 130 -5.78 -15.44 10.79
N TYR A 131 -4.65 -16.10 10.55
CA TYR A 131 -4.49 -17.03 9.44
C TYR A 131 -5.38 -18.27 9.56
N ASP A 132 -5.50 -18.86 10.76
CA ASP A 132 -6.31 -20.06 10.97
C ASP A 132 -7.80 -19.81 10.64
N ARG A 133 -8.31 -18.62 10.97
CA ARG A 133 -9.68 -18.22 10.63
C ARG A 133 -9.86 -18.06 9.12
N ILE A 134 -8.85 -17.49 8.46
CA ILE A 134 -8.84 -17.34 7.00
C ILE A 134 -8.78 -18.71 6.33
N GLN A 135 -7.93 -19.63 6.82
CA GLN A 135 -7.86 -21.00 6.30
C GLN A 135 -9.22 -21.71 6.42
N GLN A 136 -9.84 -21.70 7.60
CA GLN A 136 -11.13 -22.34 7.82
C GLN A 136 -12.23 -21.82 6.87
N LEU A 137 -12.22 -20.50 6.60
CA LEU A 137 -13.15 -19.90 5.66
C LEU A 137 -12.78 -20.24 4.21
N ALA A 138 -11.49 -20.24 3.88
CA ALA A 138 -10.96 -20.49 2.54
C ALA A 138 -11.10 -21.95 2.10
N GLU A 139 -10.88 -22.92 2.99
CA GLU A 139 -11.05 -24.35 2.72
C GLU A 139 -12.45 -24.68 2.24
N LYS A 140 -13.47 -24.12 2.91
CA LYS A 140 -14.88 -24.26 2.53
C LYS A 140 -15.16 -23.72 1.12
N ARG A 141 -14.33 -22.86 0.58
CA ARG A 141 -14.55 -22.12 -0.67
C ARG A 141 -13.43 -22.22 -1.70
N ARG A 142 -12.30 -22.90 -1.38
CA ARG A 142 -11.10 -23.01 -2.23
C ARG A 142 -10.50 -21.66 -2.65
N LEU A 143 -10.39 -20.71 -1.71
CA LEU A 143 -10.03 -19.33 -1.98
C LEU A 143 -8.76 -18.86 -1.24
N ALA A 144 -7.93 -19.76 -0.70
CA ALA A 144 -6.91 -19.42 0.30
C ALA A 144 -6.00 -18.21 -0.05
N PRO A 145 -5.31 -18.14 -1.20
CA PRO A 145 -4.42 -16.99 -1.47
C PRO A 145 -5.21 -15.70 -1.70
N THR A 146 -6.32 -15.80 -2.42
CA THR A 146 -7.16 -14.65 -2.78
C THR A 146 -7.81 -14.06 -1.54
N LEU A 147 -8.32 -14.90 -0.64
CA LEU A 147 -8.95 -14.45 0.60
C LEU A 147 -7.93 -13.78 1.53
N LEU A 148 -6.76 -14.37 1.73
CA LEU A 148 -5.69 -13.76 2.53
C LEU A 148 -5.31 -12.38 1.98
N GLY A 149 -5.11 -12.24 0.68
CA GLY A 149 -4.78 -10.97 0.04
C GLY A 149 -5.86 -9.90 0.24
N HIS A 150 -7.14 -10.29 0.21
CA HIS A 150 -8.25 -9.36 0.48
C HIS A 150 -8.33 -8.93 1.94
N VAL A 151 -8.11 -9.85 2.90
CA VAL A 151 -8.07 -9.49 4.33
C VAL A 151 -6.92 -8.53 4.60
N LEU A 152 -5.73 -8.83 4.07
CA LEU A 152 -4.58 -7.92 4.19
C LEU A 152 -4.88 -6.53 3.60
N ALA A 153 -5.49 -6.47 2.42
CA ALA A 153 -5.86 -5.21 1.79
C ALA A 153 -6.93 -4.44 2.60
N HIS A 154 -7.89 -5.14 3.22
CA HIS A 154 -8.90 -4.56 4.11
C HIS A 154 -8.23 -3.88 5.32
N GLU A 155 -7.32 -4.57 5.99
CA GLU A 155 -6.62 -4.04 7.15
C GLU A 155 -5.73 -2.83 6.79
N ILE A 156 -5.02 -2.89 5.66
CA ILE A 156 -4.28 -1.75 5.12
C ILE A 156 -5.23 -0.57 4.83
N GLY A 157 -6.41 -0.86 4.30
CA GLY A 157 -7.45 0.13 4.04
C GLY A 157 -7.83 0.92 5.29
N HIS A 158 -8.08 0.25 6.41
CA HIS A 158 -8.35 0.89 7.70
C HIS A 158 -7.22 1.84 8.13
N LEU A 159 -5.96 1.40 8.01
CA LEU A 159 -4.79 2.19 8.39
C LEU A 159 -4.62 3.41 7.48
N LEU A 160 -4.77 3.27 6.17
CA LEU A 160 -4.65 4.37 5.21
C LEU A 160 -5.80 5.35 5.31
N MET A 161 -7.01 4.89 5.47
CA MET A 161 -8.19 5.76 5.64
C MET A 161 -8.32 6.32 7.06
N ARG A 162 -7.53 5.81 8.01
CA ARG A 162 -7.60 6.19 9.44
C ARG A 162 -9.02 6.08 9.99
N SER A 163 -9.69 5.01 9.65
CA SER A 163 -11.09 4.77 10.01
C SER A 163 -11.32 3.32 10.36
N THR A 164 -12.01 3.07 11.47
CA THR A 164 -12.49 1.74 11.84
C THR A 164 -13.88 1.44 11.26
N SER A 165 -14.47 2.40 10.55
CA SER A 165 -15.78 2.24 9.92
C SER A 165 -15.73 1.32 8.72
N HIS A 166 -16.80 0.59 8.51
CA HIS A 166 -16.98 -0.27 7.35
C HIS A 166 -17.96 0.34 6.34
N SER A 167 -17.78 -0.03 5.09
CA SER A 167 -18.66 0.37 3.99
C SER A 167 -19.79 -0.66 3.79
N ILE A 168 -20.83 -0.22 3.11
CA ILE A 168 -21.96 -1.11 2.74
C ILE A 168 -21.52 -2.13 1.68
N SER A 169 -20.53 -1.78 0.85
CA SER A 169 -20.05 -2.61 -0.26
C SER A 169 -18.55 -2.44 -0.48
N GLY A 170 -17.95 -3.27 -1.32
CA GLY A 170 -16.54 -3.24 -1.62
C GLY A 170 -15.72 -3.94 -0.54
N ILE A 171 -14.39 -3.83 -0.67
CA ILE A 171 -13.44 -4.54 0.19
C ILE A 171 -13.57 -4.11 1.66
N MET A 172 -13.98 -2.87 1.91
CA MET A 172 -14.20 -2.35 3.27
C MET A 172 -15.56 -2.74 3.86
N SER A 173 -16.30 -3.68 3.25
CA SER A 173 -17.51 -4.25 3.86
C SER A 173 -17.17 -4.97 5.16
N GLY A 174 -17.96 -4.73 6.22
CA GLY A 174 -17.71 -5.30 7.56
C GLY A 174 -18.11 -6.78 7.70
N ARG A 175 -18.75 -7.35 6.69
CA ARG A 175 -19.12 -8.77 6.63
C ARG A 175 -18.94 -9.30 5.23
N TRP A 176 -18.27 -10.44 5.13
CA TRP A 176 -18.08 -11.12 3.86
C TRP A 176 -18.92 -12.40 3.85
N THR A 177 -20.08 -12.27 3.24
CA THR A 177 -21.05 -13.35 3.06
C THR A 177 -20.78 -14.11 1.76
N GLY A 178 -21.73 -14.94 1.32
CA GLY A 178 -21.60 -15.70 0.08
C GLY A 178 -21.35 -14.85 -1.16
N ASP A 179 -21.96 -13.66 -1.23
CA ASP A 179 -21.80 -12.76 -2.37
C ASP A 179 -20.45 -12.05 -2.38
N GLU A 180 -19.98 -11.57 -1.22
CA GLU A 180 -18.65 -10.98 -1.10
C GLU A 180 -17.56 -12.02 -1.43
N LEU A 181 -17.67 -13.23 -0.90
CA LEU A 181 -16.75 -14.32 -1.16
C LEU A 181 -16.74 -14.74 -2.64
N ARG A 182 -17.88 -14.72 -3.32
CA ARG A 182 -17.97 -14.92 -4.76
C ARG A 182 -17.24 -13.79 -5.51
N ARG A 183 -17.48 -12.53 -5.16
CA ARG A 183 -16.79 -11.37 -5.76
C ARG A 183 -15.28 -11.42 -5.51
N ILE A 184 -14.83 -11.90 -4.35
CA ILE A 184 -13.42 -12.16 -4.06
C ILE A 184 -12.87 -13.18 -5.06
N SER A 185 -13.57 -14.31 -5.29
CA SER A 185 -13.12 -15.32 -6.24
C SER A 185 -13.04 -14.84 -7.68
N GLU A 186 -13.90 -13.90 -8.05
CA GLU A 186 -13.94 -13.27 -9.38
C GLU A 186 -12.96 -12.09 -9.52
N GLY A 187 -12.24 -11.72 -8.46
CA GLY A 187 -11.36 -10.55 -8.44
C GLY A 187 -12.09 -9.20 -8.46
N ALA A 188 -13.41 -9.20 -8.23
CA ALA A 188 -14.29 -8.03 -8.31
C ALA A 188 -14.50 -7.31 -6.97
N MET A 189 -13.88 -7.80 -5.89
CA MET A 189 -13.98 -7.19 -4.56
C MET A 189 -12.86 -6.14 -4.39
N LEU A 190 -13.19 -4.88 -4.62
CA LEU A 190 -12.24 -3.76 -4.68
C LEU A 190 -12.66 -2.62 -3.77
N PHE A 191 -11.77 -1.66 -3.56
CA PHE A 191 -12.12 -0.38 -2.94
C PHE A 191 -13.10 0.39 -3.82
N THR A 192 -14.01 1.12 -3.19
CA THR A 192 -14.88 2.07 -3.88
C THR A 192 -14.07 3.27 -4.39
N ALA A 193 -14.63 4.04 -5.32
CA ALA A 193 -13.99 5.25 -5.83
C ALA A 193 -13.69 6.28 -4.73
N LEU A 194 -14.59 6.40 -3.72
CA LEU A 194 -14.40 7.30 -2.58
C LEU A 194 -13.25 6.83 -1.68
N GLU A 195 -13.21 5.57 -1.32
CA GLU A 195 -12.13 4.97 -0.52
C GLU A 195 -10.77 5.14 -1.22
N SER A 196 -10.73 4.86 -2.51
CA SER A 196 -9.55 5.04 -3.35
C SER A 196 -9.07 6.49 -3.36
N SER A 197 -9.97 7.46 -3.48
CA SER A 197 -9.62 8.89 -3.43
C SER A 197 -9.06 9.27 -2.06
N VAL A 198 -9.71 8.89 -0.97
CA VAL A 198 -9.25 9.19 0.40
C VAL A 198 -7.85 8.64 0.66
N MET A 199 -7.55 7.42 0.21
CA MET A 199 -6.23 6.83 0.37
C MET A 199 -5.16 7.59 -0.42
N ARG A 200 -5.41 7.88 -1.70
CA ARG A 200 -4.48 8.65 -2.54
C ARG A 200 -4.19 10.03 -1.97
N ASP A 201 -5.23 10.78 -1.61
CA ASP A 201 -5.09 12.15 -1.10
C ASP A 201 -4.25 12.17 0.18
N ARG A 202 -4.43 11.19 1.05
CA ARG A 202 -3.64 11.05 2.28
C ARG A 202 -2.19 10.70 2.01
N LEU A 203 -1.91 9.75 1.14
CA LEU A 203 -0.55 9.37 0.78
C LEU A 203 0.19 10.54 0.14
N LEU A 204 -0.45 11.27 -0.77
CA LEU A 204 0.11 12.47 -1.38
C LEU A 204 0.40 13.56 -0.33
N ALA A 205 -0.55 13.80 0.58
CA ALA A 205 -0.36 14.77 1.66
C ALA A 205 0.80 14.37 2.60
N LEU A 206 1.04 13.08 2.80
CA LEU A 206 2.16 12.58 3.60
C LEU A 206 3.50 12.71 2.86
N ALA A 207 3.52 12.48 1.56
CA ALA A 207 4.71 12.63 0.72
C ALA A 207 5.16 14.10 0.59
N LEU A 208 4.23 15.05 0.64
CA LEU A 208 4.51 16.47 0.58
C LEU A 208 5.00 17.08 1.90
N LYS A 209 4.91 16.36 3.02
CA LYS A 209 5.43 16.86 4.31
C LYS A 209 6.94 16.78 4.32
N PRO A 210 7.66 17.88 4.59
CA PRO A 210 9.12 17.84 4.69
C PRO A 210 9.55 16.85 5.77
N ALA A 211 10.61 16.09 5.48
CA ALA A 211 11.23 15.13 6.39
C ALA A 211 11.92 15.89 7.56
N GLY A 212 11.16 16.38 8.54
CA GLY A 212 11.70 17.23 9.59
C GLY A 212 10.92 17.23 10.90
N THR A 213 9.79 16.58 10.98
CA THR A 213 9.08 16.49 12.26
C THR A 213 9.39 15.12 12.89
N PRO A 214 10.23 15.06 13.95
CA PRO A 214 10.49 13.80 14.63
C PRO A 214 9.16 13.29 15.20
N ARG A 215 8.76 12.10 14.75
CA ARG A 215 7.68 11.38 15.43
C ARG A 215 8.22 10.92 16.76
N THR A 216 7.64 11.41 17.83
CA THR A 216 7.81 10.85 19.17
C THR A 216 7.59 9.34 19.05
N SER A 217 8.65 8.61 19.28
CA SER A 217 8.68 7.15 19.29
C SER A 217 7.73 6.65 20.37
N VAL A 218 6.58 6.13 20.00
CA VAL A 218 5.81 5.23 20.85
C VAL A 218 6.38 3.82 20.63
N VAL A 219 7.56 3.62 21.17
CA VAL A 219 8.16 2.27 21.35
C VAL A 219 8.18 2.03 22.84
N GLU A 220 7.02 1.89 23.44
CA GLU A 220 6.94 1.33 24.80
C GLU A 220 5.49 0.99 25.11
N ILE A 221 5.00 -0.10 24.59
CA ILE A 221 3.90 -0.87 25.20
C ILE A 221 3.82 -2.18 24.40
N LEU A 222 4.20 -3.23 25.06
CA LEU A 222 3.86 -4.64 24.98
C LEU A 222 5.09 -5.54 25.01
N HIS A 223 5.83 -5.49 26.14
CA HIS A 223 6.37 -6.71 26.71
C HIS A 223 5.36 -7.20 27.74
N PRO A 224 4.78 -8.38 27.61
CA PRO A 224 4.21 -9.07 28.75
C PRO A 224 5.41 -9.50 29.59
N SER A 225 5.53 -8.94 30.79
CA SER A 225 6.34 -9.50 31.87
C SER A 225 5.85 -10.91 32.20
N GLU A 226 6.81 -11.79 32.40
CA GLU A 226 6.76 -13.19 32.82
C GLU A 226 5.68 -13.54 33.83
#